data_5d308be5c76d5df3a253cc41bb50ed3d
#
_entry.id   5d308be5c76d5df3a253cc41bb50ed3d
#
_cell.length_a   1.000
_cell.length_b   1.000
_cell.length_c   1.000
_cell.angle_alpha   90.00
_cell.angle_beta   90.00
_cell.angle_gamma   90.00
#
_symmetry.space_group_name_H-M   'P 1'
#
loop_
_entity.id
_entity.type
_entity.pdbx_description
1 polymer ?
#
loop_
_entity_poly.entity_id
_entity_poly.type
_entity_poly.pdbx_seq_one_letter_code
_entity_poly.pdbx_strand_id
1 'polypeptide(L)'
;MAKAKRPVRKKEKLSKEENLYRSAVSLMEAVDCISRFERVVYSLNDAANKFDKLDGYKDSAERGEKCRRDAEEAARKGAEEAYLTAVDKLGKAKDKSSFADAIEDFKRAKKFGHNAEECNNNIQICRNGIKKAETRAMFKRQGIMLCVVIILAVIFINTPFYPLVKGIYYQSKGEYKTAIGLYKKSGGVLVGNGNMKECYYYIAERYNKEGSYKKALANYKKAQNKFDAEKKAFDIEKKIIAEAVPGDTARYGKGKWIILSKTERQALLFAKDDLPKKKYDKDGKSVWHGSSLCNWLNKEFIKEFSPEERTIIAGQGMINEKDREIISILDKVQYEKYKDIIKGTDKIYWLKDSGNSEGNVCYVKEDASISEAPSDEDNISVRSSFWVVFG
;
A
#
# COMPACT_ATOMS: atom_id res chain seq x y z
N MET A 1 18.99 48.59 -90.50
CA MET A 1 17.84 47.85 -90.00
C MET A 1 17.13 48.70 -88.98
N ALA A 2 16.00 49.26 -89.30
CA ALA A 2 15.20 50.21 -88.49
C ALA A 2 14.24 49.38 -87.60
N LYS A 3 14.36 49.51 -86.23
CA LYS A 3 13.38 48.96 -85.31
C LYS A 3 12.11 49.76 -85.30
N ALA A 4 11.00 49.17 -85.78
CA ALA A 4 9.65 49.72 -85.70
C ALA A 4 9.22 49.86 -84.21
N LYS A 5 8.91 51.10 -83.81
CA LYS A 5 8.32 51.38 -82.45
C LYS A 5 6.82 51.00 -82.53
N ARG A 6 6.38 50.06 -81.63
CA ARG A 6 4.97 49.73 -81.39
C ARG A 6 4.24 51.00 -80.85
N PRO A 7 3.01 51.33 -81.35
CA PRO A 7 2.28 52.45 -80.82
C PRO A 7 1.80 52.19 -79.38
N VAL A 8 2.13 53.11 -78.49
CA VAL A 8 1.57 53.15 -77.16
C VAL A 8 0.12 53.56 -77.19
N ARG A 9 -0.84 52.62 -76.95
CA ARG A 9 -2.25 52.97 -76.79
C ARG A 9 -2.38 53.88 -75.53
N LYS A 10 -2.71 55.16 -75.78
CA LYS A 10 -3.17 56.09 -74.72
C LYS A 10 -4.41 55.50 -74.06
N LYS A 11 -4.37 55.12 -72.79
CA LYS A 11 -5.54 54.79 -71.95
C LYS A 11 -6.35 56.12 -71.84
N GLU A 12 -7.48 56.24 -72.52
CA GLU A 12 -8.43 57.28 -72.24
C GLU A 12 -8.83 57.27 -70.79
N LYS A 13 -8.74 58.41 -70.12
CA LYS A 13 -9.13 58.56 -68.72
C LYS A 13 -10.64 58.62 -68.69
N LEU A 14 -11.32 57.52 -68.40
CA LEU A 14 -12.76 57.43 -68.24
C LEU A 14 -13.26 58.49 -67.23
N SER A 15 -14.46 59.05 -67.42
CA SER A 15 -15.09 59.97 -66.49
C SER A 15 -15.31 59.22 -65.12
N LYS A 16 -15.47 59.98 -64.02
CA LYS A 16 -15.77 59.41 -62.72
C LYS A 16 -17.09 58.62 -62.74
N GLU A 17 -18.08 59.13 -63.45
CA GLU A 17 -19.40 58.51 -63.63
C GLU A 17 -19.27 57.19 -64.39
N GLU A 18 -18.52 57.17 -65.50
CA GLU A 18 -18.28 55.96 -66.27
C GLU A 18 -17.56 54.87 -65.48
N ASN A 19 -16.60 55.26 -64.70
CA ASN A 19 -15.89 54.29 -63.83
C ASN A 19 -16.80 53.70 -62.72
N LEU A 20 -17.66 54.55 -62.12
CA LEU A 20 -18.59 54.12 -61.07
C LEU A 20 -19.69 53.23 -61.73
N TYR A 21 -20.17 53.57 -62.89
CA TYR A 21 -21.12 52.77 -63.61
C TYR A 21 -20.61 51.39 -63.98
N ARG A 22 -19.39 51.29 -64.53
CA ARG A 22 -18.75 50.01 -64.84
C ARG A 22 -18.52 49.16 -63.58
N SER A 23 -18.16 49.79 -62.48
CA SER A 23 -18.03 49.10 -61.22
C SER A 23 -19.34 48.52 -60.69
N ALA A 24 -20.44 49.25 -60.84
CA ALA A 24 -21.74 48.75 -60.43
C ALA A 24 -22.27 47.63 -61.39
N VAL A 25 -22.05 47.72 -62.67
CA VAL A 25 -22.36 46.66 -63.65
C VAL A 25 -21.54 45.38 -63.31
N SER A 26 -20.25 45.53 -63.07
CA SER A 26 -19.39 44.36 -62.69
C SER A 26 -19.88 43.65 -61.44
N LEU A 27 -20.36 44.36 -60.41
CA LEU A 27 -20.94 43.75 -59.20
C LEU A 27 -22.27 43.03 -59.52
N MET A 28 -23.10 43.60 -60.38
CA MET A 28 -24.38 43.02 -60.82
C MET A 28 -24.15 41.72 -61.62
N GLU A 29 -23.18 41.72 -62.54
CA GLU A 29 -22.88 40.57 -63.40
C GLU A 29 -22.09 39.44 -62.59
N ALA A 30 -21.37 39.81 -61.57
CA ALA A 30 -20.59 38.83 -60.77
C ALA A 30 -21.46 37.94 -59.88
N VAL A 31 -22.75 38.23 -59.67
CA VAL A 31 -23.63 37.47 -58.77
C VAL A 31 -23.85 36.02 -59.21
N ASP A 32 -23.83 35.74 -60.51
CA ASP A 32 -23.99 34.37 -61.02
C ASP A 32 -22.86 33.41 -60.61
N CYS A 33 -21.74 33.98 -60.23
CA CYS A 33 -20.57 33.21 -59.72
C CYS A 33 -20.55 33.06 -58.20
N ILE A 34 -21.54 33.59 -57.46
CA ILE A 34 -21.55 33.61 -55.98
C ILE A 34 -22.45 32.50 -55.48
N SER A 35 -21.82 31.51 -54.74
CA SER A 35 -22.54 30.37 -54.19
C SER A 35 -23.33 30.67 -52.88
N ARG A 36 -23.03 31.79 -52.20
CA ARG A 36 -23.67 32.16 -50.92
C ARG A 36 -24.65 33.30 -51.15
N PHE A 37 -25.92 33.06 -50.86
CA PHE A 37 -26.99 34.07 -51.12
C PHE A 37 -26.75 35.39 -50.37
N GLU A 38 -26.15 35.35 -49.17
CA GLU A 38 -25.81 36.56 -48.39
C GLU A 38 -24.89 37.50 -49.20
N ARG A 39 -23.91 36.92 -49.89
CA ARG A 39 -22.97 37.68 -50.73
C ARG A 39 -23.62 38.17 -51.93
N VAL A 40 -24.57 37.41 -52.54
CA VAL A 40 -25.40 37.86 -53.65
C VAL A 40 -26.19 39.12 -53.25
N VAL A 41 -26.92 39.04 -52.12
CA VAL A 41 -27.70 40.16 -51.56
C VAL A 41 -26.82 41.39 -51.30
N TYR A 42 -25.68 41.25 -50.72
CA TYR A 42 -24.74 42.33 -50.42
C TYR A 42 -24.16 42.92 -51.72
N SER A 43 -23.81 42.11 -52.72
CA SER A 43 -23.27 42.56 -54.01
C SER A 43 -24.28 43.36 -54.78
N LEU A 44 -25.56 42.89 -54.89
CA LEU A 44 -26.62 43.56 -55.53
C LEU A 44 -26.99 44.89 -54.86
N ASN A 45 -27.03 44.93 -53.52
CA ASN A 45 -27.25 46.17 -52.76
C ASN A 45 -26.13 47.19 -52.96
N ASP A 46 -24.85 46.74 -53.01
CA ASP A 46 -23.73 47.64 -53.29
C ASP A 46 -23.78 48.16 -54.73
N ALA A 47 -24.16 47.30 -55.69
CA ALA A 47 -24.40 47.73 -57.06
C ALA A 47 -25.52 48.79 -57.15
N ALA A 48 -26.68 48.56 -56.50
CA ALA A 48 -27.78 49.51 -56.43
C ALA A 48 -27.36 50.86 -55.86
N ASN A 49 -26.64 50.85 -54.74
CA ASN A 49 -26.10 52.07 -54.09
C ASN A 49 -25.10 52.84 -54.96
N LYS A 50 -24.39 52.18 -55.87
CA LYS A 50 -23.50 52.83 -56.83
C LYS A 50 -24.28 53.41 -57.98
N PHE A 51 -25.33 52.73 -58.45
CA PHE A 51 -26.22 53.26 -59.48
C PHE A 51 -26.95 54.48 -58.97
N ASP A 52 -27.44 54.53 -57.76
CA ASP A 52 -28.10 55.70 -57.16
C ASP A 52 -27.22 56.95 -57.14
N LYS A 53 -25.89 56.78 -56.96
CA LYS A 53 -24.93 57.89 -56.99
C LYS A 53 -24.71 58.52 -58.36
N LEU A 54 -25.31 57.94 -59.44
CA LEU A 54 -25.09 58.33 -60.80
C LEU A 54 -26.18 59.24 -61.35
N ASP A 55 -27.19 59.59 -60.52
CA ASP A 55 -28.25 60.59 -60.79
C ASP A 55 -28.74 60.62 -62.23
N GLY A 56 -29.20 59.46 -62.74
CA GLY A 56 -29.76 59.35 -64.14
C GLY A 56 -28.71 59.17 -65.22
N TYR A 57 -27.44 58.90 -64.89
CA TYR A 57 -26.41 58.59 -65.88
C TYR A 57 -26.72 57.26 -66.59
N LYS A 58 -26.93 57.26 -67.90
CA LYS A 58 -27.38 56.14 -68.73
C LYS A 58 -28.67 55.51 -68.16
N ASP A 59 -28.72 54.21 -68.02
CA ASP A 59 -29.84 53.43 -67.49
C ASP A 59 -29.63 53.10 -65.96
N SER A 60 -28.85 53.91 -65.21
CA SER A 60 -28.49 53.69 -63.81
C SER A 60 -29.70 53.55 -62.89
N ALA A 61 -30.77 54.37 -63.10
CA ALA A 61 -31.99 54.32 -62.30
C ALA A 61 -32.70 52.95 -62.43
N GLU A 62 -32.90 52.50 -63.68
CA GLU A 62 -33.55 51.22 -63.97
C GLU A 62 -32.73 50.01 -63.41
N ARG A 63 -31.42 50.06 -63.67
CA ARG A 63 -30.48 49.01 -63.10
C ARG A 63 -30.43 49.01 -61.60
N GLY A 64 -30.43 50.16 -60.97
CA GLY A 64 -30.46 50.28 -59.50
C GLY A 64 -31.69 49.62 -58.90
N GLU A 65 -32.88 49.95 -59.50
CA GLU A 65 -34.12 49.30 -59.07
C GLU A 65 -34.14 47.79 -59.33
N LYS A 66 -33.61 47.34 -60.48
CA LYS A 66 -33.48 45.92 -60.78
C LYS A 66 -32.58 45.21 -59.71
N CYS A 67 -31.44 45.80 -59.44
CA CYS A 67 -30.54 45.23 -58.36
C CYS A 67 -31.25 45.12 -57.02
N ARG A 68 -32.11 46.12 -56.65
CA ARG A 68 -32.85 46.02 -55.36
C ARG A 68 -33.88 44.88 -55.38
N ARG A 69 -34.65 44.76 -56.46
CA ARG A 69 -35.64 43.67 -56.64
C ARG A 69 -34.93 42.26 -56.57
N ASP A 70 -33.83 42.14 -57.31
CA ASP A 70 -33.08 40.90 -57.40
C ASP A 70 -32.44 40.56 -56.01
N ALA A 71 -31.99 41.59 -55.24
CA ALA A 71 -31.49 41.42 -53.90
C ALA A 71 -32.59 40.98 -52.91
N GLU A 72 -33.80 41.57 -52.99
CA GLU A 72 -34.92 41.16 -52.15
C GLU A 72 -35.38 39.73 -52.48
N GLU A 73 -35.40 39.35 -53.74
CA GLU A 73 -35.76 38.01 -54.17
C GLU A 73 -34.72 37.00 -53.73
N ALA A 74 -33.41 37.28 -53.84
CA ALA A 74 -32.33 36.47 -53.39
C ALA A 74 -32.34 36.33 -51.85
N ALA A 75 -32.59 37.39 -51.08
CA ALA A 75 -32.78 37.40 -49.68
C ALA A 75 -33.92 36.49 -49.22
N ARG A 76 -35.10 36.63 -49.85
CA ARG A 76 -36.29 35.84 -49.54
C ARG A 76 -36.07 34.34 -49.79
N LYS A 77 -35.55 33.97 -50.98
CA LYS A 77 -35.26 32.56 -51.31
C LYS A 77 -34.21 31.97 -50.43
N GLY A 78 -33.07 32.68 -50.16
CA GLY A 78 -32.01 32.25 -49.37
C GLY A 78 -32.40 32.16 -47.88
N ALA A 79 -33.23 33.02 -47.36
CA ALA A 79 -33.77 32.96 -46.01
C ALA A 79 -34.68 31.74 -45.81
N GLU A 80 -35.54 31.42 -46.80
CA GLU A 80 -36.39 30.23 -46.79
C GLU A 80 -35.53 28.93 -46.76
N GLU A 81 -34.55 28.83 -47.65
CA GLU A 81 -33.65 27.68 -47.73
C GLU A 81 -32.85 27.51 -46.45
N ALA A 82 -32.34 28.59 -45.85
CA ALA A 82 -31.64 28.55 -44.57
C ALA A 82 -32.57 28.09 -43.46
N TYR A 83 -33.83 28.51 -43.44
CA TYR A 83 -34.81 28.06 -42.45
C TYR A 83 -35.09 26.55 -42.57
N LEU A 84 -35.37 26.07 -43.81
CA LEU A 84 -35.61 24.64 -44.04
C LEU A 84 -34.40 23.77 -43.65
N THR A 85 -33.19 24.26 -43.96
CA THR A 85 -31.95 23.61 -43.56
C THR A 85 -31.82 23.55 -42.02
N ALA A 86 -32.18 24.65 -41.34
CA ALA A 86 -32.15 24.70 -39.87
C ALA A 86 -33.16 23.74 -39.24
N VAL A 87 -34.37 23.62 -39.82
CA VAL A 87 -35.41 22.66 -39.35
C VAL A 87 -34.92 21.21 -39.51
N ASP A 88 -34.32 20.87 -40.64
CA ASP A 88 -33.75 19.53 -40.86
C ASP A 88 -32.63 19.22 -39.85
N LYS A 89 -31.71 20.16 -39.63
CA LYS A 89 -30.65 20.04 -38.63
C LYS A 89 -31.23 19.89 -37.23
N LEU A 90 -32.25 20.65 -36.85
CA LEU A 90 -32.92 20.55 -35.56
C LEU A 90 -33.55 19.16 -35.38
N GLY A 91 -34.20 18.60 -36.39
CA GLY A 91 -34.79 17.27 -36.36
C GLY A 91 -33.77 16.13 -36.12
N LYS A 92 -32.55 16.34 -36.61
CA LYS A 92 -31.43 15.39 -36.48
C LYS A 92 -30.52 15.62 -35.25
N ALA A 93 -30.67 16.77 -34.59
CA ALA A 93 -29.77 17.18 -33.49
C ALA A 93 -29.88 16.30 -32.27
N LYS A 94 -28.73 15.81 -31.73
CA LYS A 94 -28.64 14.95 -30.55
C LYS A 94 -27.67 15.48 -29.51
N ASP A 95 -26.75 16.33 -29.91
CA ASP A 95 -25.68 16.86 -29.05
C ASP A 95 -25.60 18.40 -29.16
N LYS A 96 -24.75 19.00 -28.29
CA LYS A 96 -24.55 20.44 -28.20
C LYS A 96 -24.17 21.07 -29.55
N SER A 97 -23.29 20.43 -30.31
CA SER A 97 -22.77 20.95 -31.56
C SER A 97 -23.87 21.02 -32.61
N SER A 98 -24.60 19.91 -32.81
CA SER A 98 -25.70 19.84 -33.82
C SER A 98 -26.83 20.81 -33.54
N PHE A 99 -27.20 21.05 -32.28
CA PHE A 99 -28.14 22.11 -31.91
C PHE A 99 -27.57 23.52 -32.17
N ALA A 100 -26.27 23.75 -31.92
CA ALA A 100 -25.64 25.04 -32.18
C ALA A 100 -25.60 25.35 -33.67
N ASP A 101 -25.33 24.37 -34.52
CA ASP A 101 -25.36 24.54 -35.98
C ASP A 101 -26.75 24.91 -36.50
N ALA A 102 -27.80 24.30 -35.96
CA ALA A 102 -29.19 24.67 -36.28
C ALA A 102 -29.52 26.12 -35.86
N ILE A 103 -29.04 26.57 -34.70
CA ILE A 103 -29.22 27.94 -34.22
C ILE A 103 -28.61 28.95 -35.19
N GLU A 104 -27.44 28.68 -35.73
CA GLU A 104 -26.78 29.60 -36.67
C GLU A 104 -27.58 29.74 -37.97
N ASP A 105 -28.15 28.66 -38.52
CA ASP A 105 -28.97 28.72 -39.70
C ASP A 105 -30.32 29.43 -39.44
N PHE A 106 -30.96 29.23 -38.29
CA PHE A 106 -32.14 30.03 -37.90
C PHE A 106 -31.84 31.52 -37.77
N LYS A 107 -30.68 31.89 -37.21
CA LYS A 107 -30.24 33.29 -37.14
C LYS A 107 -30.02 33.88 -38.54
N ARG A 108 -29.44 33.10 -39.47
CA ARG A 108 -29.26 33.51 -40.88
C ARG A 108 -30.61 33.75 -41.55
N ALA A 109 -31.53 32.80 -41.45
CA ALA A 109 -32.87 32.92 -41.98
C ALA A 109 -33.57 34.20 -41.46
N LYS A 110 -33.56 34.41 -40.14
CA LYS A 110 -34.11 35.60 -39.48
C LYS A 110 -33.49 36.91 -39.98
N LYS A 111 -32.15 36.96 -40.17
CA LYS A 111 -31.42 38.15 -40.61
C LYS A 111 -31.85 38.61 -42.03
N PHE A 112 -32.22 37.67 -42.88
CA PHE A 112 -32.58 37.94 -44.26
C PHE A 112 -34.09 37.89 -44.53
N GLY A 113 -34.90 38.04 -43.47
CA GLY A 113 -36.32 38.35 -43.58
C GLY A 113 -37.30 37.19 -43.39
N HIS A 114 -36.83 36.01 -43.01
CA HIS A 114 -37.73 34.94 -42.55
C HIS A 114 -38.47 35.34 -41.29
N ASN A 115 -39.65 34.75 -41.02
CA ASN A 115 -40.44 35.02 -39.80
C ASN A 115 -39.62 34.98 -38.50
N ALA A 116 -39.48 36.19 -37.93
CA ALA A 116 -38.60 36.37 -36.75
C ALA A 116 -39.10 35.64 -35.50
N GLU A 117 -40.41 35.53 -35.30
CA GLU A 117 -41.02 34.84 -34.18
C GLU A 117 -40.80 33.34 -34.29
N GLU A 118 -41.04 32.77 -35.48
CA GLU A 118 -40.82 31.34 -35.73
C GLU A 118 -39.37 30.95 -35.60
N CYS A 119 -38.42 31.74 -36.13
CA CYS A 119 -36.98 31.53 -35.92
C CYS A 119 -36.59 31.59 -34.44
N ASN A 120 -37.11 32.56 -33.68
CA ASN A 120 -36.83 32.69 -32.26
C ASN A 120 -37.35 31.49 -31.46
N ASN A 121 -38.55 31.00 -31.76
CA ASN A 121 -39.14 29.84 -31.11
C ASN A 121 -38.27 28.59 -31.35
N ASN A 122 -37.82 28.35 -32.57
CA ASN A 122 -36.94 27.23 -32.90
C ASN A 122 -35.57 27.38 -32.30
N ILE A 123 -34.98 28.56 -32.20
CA ILE A 123 -33.75 28.84 -31.46
C ILE A 123 -33.92 28.48 -29.99
N GLN A 124 -35.05 28.78 -29.37
CA GLN A 124 -35.32 28.44 -27.99
C GLN A 124 -35.42 26.90 -27.78
N ILE A 125 -36.05 26.19 -28.74
CA ILE A 125 -36.10 24.72 -28.75
C ILE A 125 -34.67 24.15 -28.80
N CYS A 126 -33.81 24.67 -29.70
CA CYS A 126 -32.40 24.27 -29.76
C CYS A 126 -31.65 24.51 -28.45
N ARG A 127 -31.84 25.69 -27.84
CA ARG A 127 -31.22 26.01 -26.53
C ARG A 127 -31.63 25.03 -25.40
N ASN A 128 -32.92 24.67 -25.40
CA ASN A 128 -33.42 23.67 -24.46
C ASN A 128 -32.83 22.28 -24.76
N GLY A 129 -32.64 21.94 -26.04
CA GLY A 129 -31.94 20.75 -26.49
C GLY A 129 -30.50 20.68 -25.99
N ILE A 130 -29.76 21.78 -26.10
CA ILE A 130 -28.38 21.92 -25.59
C ILE A 130 -28.35 21.64 -24.08
N LYS A 131 -29.21 22.29 -23.28
CA LYS A 131 -29.28 22.06 -21.81
C LYS A 131 -29.51 20.58 -21.47
N LYS A 132 -30.46 19.93 -22.17
CA LYS A 132 -30.75 18.51 -21.99
C LYS A 132 -29.54 17.63 -22.35
N ALA A 133 -28.84 17.93 -23.44
CA ALA A 133 -27.67 17.22 -23.89
C ALA A 133 -26.48 17.34 -22.86
N GLU A 134 -26.26 18.55 -22.34
CA GLU A 134 -25.25 18.83 -21.30
C GLU A 134 -25.56 18.08 -20.00
N THR A 135 -26.82 18.11 -19.58
CA THR A 135 -27.26 17.37 -18.38
C THR A 135 -27.03 15.85 -18.52
N ARG A 136 -27.42 15.28 -19.68
CA ARG A 136 -27.17 13.84 -19.95
C ARG A 136 -25.68 13.50 -19.95
N ALA A 137 -24.84 14.36 -20.54
CA ALA A 137 -23.39 14.18 -20.57
C ALA A 137 -22.79 14.22 -19.11
N MET A 138 -23.29 15.14 -18.28
CA MET A 138 -22.88 15.26 -16.88
C MET A 138 -23.24 13.99 -16.09
N PHE A 139 -24.48 13.50 -16.17
CA PHE A 139 -24.89 12.25 -15.50
C PHE A 139 -24.11 11.04 -15.98
N LYS A 140 -23.83 10.94 -17.28
CA LYS A 140 -22.98 9.87 -17.82
C LYS A 140 -21.57 9.92 -17.23
N ARG A 141 -20.95 11.10 -17.14
CA ARG A 141 -19.62 11.30 -16.52
C ARG A 141 -19.64 10.92 -15.03
N GLN A 142 -20.65 11.36 -14.28
CA GLN A 142 -20.80 11.02 -12.85
C GLN A 142 -20.98 9.52 -12.65
N GLY A 143 -21.79 8.86 -13.48
CA GLY A 143 -21.97 7.41 -13.45
C GLY A 143 -20.67 6.65 -13.69
N ILE A 144 -19.88 7.04 -14.70
CA ILE A 144 -18.56 6.45 -14.97
C ILE A 144 -17.63 6.66 -13.76
N MET A 145 -17.59 7.87 -13.20
CA MET A 145 -16.74 8.17 -12.04
C MET A 145 -17.10 7.31 -10.83
N LEU A 146 -18.40 7.15 -10.56
CA LEU A 146 -18.89 6.28 -9.50
C LEU A 146 -18.46 4.82 -9.71
N CYS A 147 -18.61 4.29 -10.93
CA CYS A 147 -18.15 2.94 -11.27
C CYS A 147 -16.65 2.78 -11.03
N VAL A 148 -15.81 3.75 -11.42
CA VAL A 148 -14.37 3.73 -11.19
C VAL A 148 -14.06 3.69 -9.69
N VAL A 149 -14.72 4.50 -8.87
CA VAL A 149 -14.54 4.52 -7.42
C VAL A 149 -14.92 3.17 -6.80
N ILE A 150 -16.03 2.57 -7.24
CA ILE A 150 -16.45 1.24 -6.77
C ILE A 150 -15.41 0.17 -7.13
N ILE A 151 -14.93 0.17 -8.36
CA ILE A 151 -13.90 -0.77 -8.81
C ILE A 151 -12.63 -0.62 -7.99
N LEU A 152 -12.15 0.60 -7.77
CA LEU A 152 -10.97 0.87 -6.94
C LEU A 152 -11.19 0.41 -5.49
N ALA A 153 -12.37 0.64 -4.92
CA ALA A 153 -12.70 0.16 -3.57
C ALA A 153 -12.69 -1.38 -3.49
N VAL A 154 -13.25 -2.08 -4.48
CA VAL A 154 -13.23 -3.55 -4.55
C VAL A 154 -11.80 -4.07 -4.68
N ILE A 155 -10.97 -3.45 -5.52
CA ILE A 155 -9.55 -3.80 -5.65
C ILE A 155 -8.86 -3.61 -4.29
N PHE A 156 -9.02 -2.45 -3.64
CA PHE A 156 -8.38 -2.14 -2.36
C PHE A 156 -8.75 -3.16 -1.27
N ILE A 157 -10.05 -3.52 -1.13
CA ILE A 157 -10.52 -4.49 -0.12
C ILE A 157 -9.87 -5.89 -0.32
N ASN A 158 -9.55 -6.26 -1.56
CA ASN A 158 -8.92 -7.53 -1.90
C ASN A 158 -7.39 -7.49 -1.85
N THR A 159 -6.78 -6.34 -1.50
CA THR A 159 -5.33 -6.24 -1.34
C THR A 159 -4.89 -6.52 0.10
N PRO A 160 -3.62 -6.90 0.33
CA PRO A 160 -3.03 -7.00 1.68
C PRO A 160 -3.05 -5.69 2.47
N PHE A 161 -3.23 -4.54 1.82
CA PHE A 161 -3.27 -3.23 2.48
C PHE A 161 -4.53 -3.03 3.32
N TYR A 162 -5.69 -3.55 2.89
CA TYR A 162 -6.92 -3.42 3.66
C TYR A 162 -6.83 -4.01 5.08
N PRO A 163 -6.43 -5.29 5.28
CA PRO A 163 -6.23 -5.81 6.62
C PRO A 163 -5.12 -5.09 7.40
N LEU A 164 -4.06 -4.58 6.71
CA LEU A 164 -3.03 -3.77 7.37
C LEU A 164 -3.61 -2.49 7.99
N VAL A 165 -4.31 -1.68 7.19
CA VAL A 165 -4.95 -0.42 7.66
C VAL A 165 -5.94 -0.70 8.78
N LYS A 166 -6.77 -1.73 8.63
CA LYS A 166 -7.72 -2.15 9.65
C LYS A 166 -7.01 -2.62 10.94
N GLY A 167 -5.87 -3.30 10.81
CA GLY A 167 -5.02 -3.70 11.93
C GLY A 167 -4.50 -2.50 12.72
N ILE A 168 -4.01 -1.45 12.05
CA ILE A 168 -3.57 -0.19 12.67
C ILE A 168 -4.71 0.46 13.44
N TYR A 169 -5.91 0.50 12.86
CA TYR A 169 -7.09 1.03 13.54
C TYR A 169 -7.42 0.28 14.84
N TYR A 170 -7.43 -1.06 14.82
CA TYR A 170 -7.69 -1.84 16.04
C TYR A 170 -6.57 -1.73 17.06
N GLN A 171 -5.31 -1.63 16.62
CA GLN A 171 -4.19 -1.37 17.51
C GLN A 171 -4.36 -0.04 18.27
N SER A 172 -4.75 1.03 17.57
CA SER A 172 -5.00 2.34 18.20
C SER A 172 -6.15 2.33 19.23
N LYS A 173 -7.07 1.36 19.12
CA LYS A 173 -8.15 1.12 20.08
C LYS A 173 -7.74 0.19 21.22
N GLY A 174 -6.51 -0.32 21.25
CA GLY A 174 -6.04 -1.28 22.25
C GLY A 174 -6.53 -2.71 22.05
N GLU A 175 -7.17 -2.99 20.91
CA GLU A 175 -7.65 -4.33 20.54
C GLU A 175 -6.56 -5.16 19.90
N TYR A 176 -5.46 -5.38 20.63
CA TYR A 176 -4.23 -5.95 20.13
C TYR A 176 -4.37 -7.36 19.53
N LYS A 177 -5.24 -8.22 20.08
CA LYS A 177 -5.47 -9.57 19.53
C LYS A 177 -6.10 -9.52 18.15
N THR A 178 -7.11 -8.65 17.97
CA THR A 178 -7.77 -8.41 16.67
C THR A 178 -6.78 -7.84 15.67
N ALA A 179 -5.98 -6.85 16.09
CA ALA A 179 -4.93 -6.25 15.27
C ALA A 179 -3.90 -7.28 14.78
N ILE A 180 -3.40 -8.18 15.64
CA ILE A 180 -2.48 -9.26 15.28
C ILE A 180 -3.09 -10.17 14.20
N GLY A 181 -4.37 -10.54 14.34
CA GLY A 181 -5.07 -11.36 13.34
C GLY A 181 -5.12 -10.69 11.95
N LEU A 182 -5.30 -9.38 11.93
CA LEU A 182 -5.32 -8.57 10.70
C LEU A 182 -3.91 -8.41 10.10
N TYR A 183 -2.89 -8.16 10.92
CA TYR A 183 -1.50 -8.09 10.46
C TYR A 183 -1.01 -9.42 9.86
N LYS A 184 -1.44 -10.56 10.42
CA LYS A 184 -1.17 -11.88 9.81
C LYS A 184 -1.84 -12.03 8.45
N LYS A 185 -3.10 -11.58 8.30
CA LYS A 185 -3.83 -11.60 7.02
C LYS A 185 -3.19 -10.68 5.98
N SER A 186 -2.52 -9.61 6.38
CA SER A 186 -1.77 -8.75 5.47
C SER A 186 -0.46 -9.37 4.97
N GLY A 187 -0.08 -10.58 5.41
CA GLY A 187 1.17 -11.24 5.03
C GLY A 187 2.42 -10.55 5.56
N GLY A 188 2.31 -9.68 6.56
CA GLY A 188 3.44 -8.93 7.12
C GLY A 188 3.96 -7.81 6.21
N VAL A 189 3.17 -7.39 5.21
CA VAL A 189 3.53 -6.32 4.28
C VAL A 189 3.91 -5.05 5.05
N LEU A 190 4.98 -4.37 4.61
CA LEU A 190 5.46 -3.12 5.19
C LEU A 190 5.73 -3.23 6.71
N VAL A 191 5.01 -2.43 7.48
CA VAL A 191 5.16 -2.32 8.96
C VAL A 191 4.38 -3.39 9.75
N GLY A 192 3.63 -4.26 9.08
CA GLY A 192 2.74 -5.23 9.74
C GLY A 192 3.43 -6.13 10.75
N ASN A 193 4.64 -6.64 10.44
CA ASN A 193 5.44 -7.45 11.36
C ASN A 193 5.91 -6.64 12.59
N GLY A 194 6.33 -5.40 12.39
CA GLY A 194 6.75 -4.50 13.47
C GLY A 194 5.59 -4.17 14.42
N ASN A 195 4.44 -3.85 13.86
CA ASN A 195 3.22 -3.55 14.62
C ASN A 195 2.68 -4.78 15.36
N MET A 196 2.80 -5.96 14.76
CA MET A 196 2.42 -7.21 15.42
C MET A 196 3.28 -7.49 16.65
N LYS A 197 4.61 -7.28 16.58
CA LYS A 197 5.51 -7.38 17.74
C LYS A 197 5.13 -6.40 18.84
N GLU A 198 4.80 -5.18 18.47
CA GLU A 198 4.34 -4.14 19.40
C GLU A 198 3.02 -4.54 20.09
N CYS A 199 2.06 -5.09 19.35
CA CYS A 199 0.84 -5.63 19.94
C CYS A 199 1.14 -6.74 20.96
N TYR A 200 2.07 -7.66 20.68
CA TYR A 200 2.49 -8.67 21.63
C TYR A 200 3.10 -8.05 22.89
N TYR A 201 3.89 -6.99 22.77
CA TYR A 201 4.42 -6.26 23.91
C TYR A 201 3.30 -5.72 24.82
N TYR A 202 2.32 -5.00 24.27
CA TYR A 202 1.23 -4.47 25.09
C TYR A 202 0.33 -5.57 25.72
N ILE A 203 0.14 -6.69 25.03
CA ILE A 203 -0.53 -7.86 25.61
C ILE A 203 0.29 -8.42 26.78
N ALA A 204 1.62 -8.48 26.64
CA ALA A 204 2.51 -8.94 27.71
C ALA A 204 2.45 -8.01 28.92
N GLU A 205 2.48 -6.68 28.71
CA GLU A 205 2.32 -5.68 29.77
C GLU A 205 1.02 -5.87 30.57
N ARG A 206 -0.10 -6.15 29.89
CA ARG A 206 -1.37 -6.44 30.54
C ARG A 206 -1.28 -7.69 31.41
N TYR A 207 -0.79 -8.79 30.87
CA TYR A 207 -0.63 -10.02 31.64
C TYR A 207 0.36 -9.89 32.80
N ASN A 208 1.40 -9.08 32.67
CA ASN A 208 2.34 -8.79 33.74
C ASN A 208 1.65 -8.05 34.90
N LYS A 209 0.84 -7.02 34.59
CA LYS A 209 0.03 -6.30 35.60
C LYS A 209 -1.00 -7.20 36.29
N GLU A 210 -1.55 -8.18 35.59
CA GLU A 210 -2.49 -9.17 36.12
C GLU A 210 -1.80 -10.30 36.92
N GLY A 211 -0.46 -10.31 37.07
CA GLY A 211 0.30 -11.41 37.71
C GLY A 211 0.35 -12.70 36.90
N SER A 212 -0.15 -12.68 35.66
CA SER A 212 -0.14 -13.85 34.76
C SER A 212 1.22 -14.03 34.07
N TYR A 213 2.29 -14.23 34.85
CA TYR A 213 3.68 -14.18 34.38
C TYR A 213 4.01 -15.15 33.27
N LYS A 214 3.48 -16.39 33.27
CA LYS A 214 3.70 -17.35 32.17
C LYS A 214 3.14 -16.84 30.83
N LYS A 215 1.96 -16.16 30.85
CA LYS A 215 1.37 -15.55 29.66
C LYS A 215 2.12 -14.28 29.24
N ALA A 216 2.56 -13.47 30.20
CA ALA A 216 3.37 -12.29 29.95
C ALA A 216 4.68 -12.68 29.24
N LEU A 217 5.43 -13.63 29.78
CA LEU A 217 6.68 -14.15 29.20
C LEU A 217 6.50 -14.63 27.76
N ALA A 218 5.45 -15.43 27.50
CA ALA A 218 5.18 -15.95 26.16
C ALA A 218 4.92 -14.83 25.14
N ASN A 219 4.34 -13.71 25.56
CA ASN A 219 4.08 -12.57 24.69
C ASN A 219 5.29 -11.64 24.56
N TYR A 220 6.07 -11.39 25.62
CA TYR A 220 7.33 -10.65 25.50
C TYR A 220 8.31 -11.36 24.54
N LYS A 221 8.43 -12.70 24.61
CA LYS A 221 9.25 -13.46 23.63
C LYS A 221 8.76 -13.31 22.19
N LYS A 222 7.46 -13.15 21.96
CA LYS A 222 6.91 -12.83 20.61
C LYS A 222 7.14 -11.38 20.20
N ALA A 223 7.23 -10.46 21.14
CA ALA A 223 7.56 -9.07 20.89
C ALA A 223 9.02 -8.90 20.46
N GLN A 224 9.91 -9.84 20.82
CA GLN A 224 11.34 -9.82 20.48
C GLN A 224 12.00 -8.49 20.87
N ASN A 225 12.72 -7.88 19.94
CA ASN A 225 13.46 -6.62 20.10
C ASN A 225 12.57 -5.34 20.13
N LYS A 226 11.24 -5.48 20.33
CA LYS A 226 10.38 -4.30 20.49
C LYS A 226 10.48 -3.74 21.91
N PHE A 227 10.74 -2.43 21.98
CA PHE A 227 10.95 -1.73 23.25
C PHE A 227 11.98 -2.47 24.14
N ASP A 228 11.65 -2.69 25.39
CA ASP A 228 12.43 -3.42 26.39
C ASP A 228 11.94 -4.86 26.63
N ALA A 229 11.28 -5.46 25.61
CA ALA A 229 10.64 -6.77 25.73
C ALA A 229 11.60 -7.89 26.20
N GLU A 230 12.84 -7.90 25.71
CA GLU A 230 13.86 -8.89 26.10
C GLU A 230 14.23 -8.76 27.57
N LYS A 231 14.48 -7.52 28.04
CA LYS A 231 14.76 -7.24 29.46
C LYS A 231 13.57 -7.65 30.35
N LYS A 232 12.35 -7.28 29.94
CA LYS A 232 11.13 -7.65 30.69
C LYS A 232 10.87 -9.14 30.66
N ALA A 233 11.16 -9.83 29.56
CA ALA A 233 11.09 -11.29 29.52
C ALA A 233 12.04 -11.92 30.56
N PHE A 234 13.26 -11.43 30.64
CA PHE A 234 14.24 -11.87 31.61
C PHE A 234 13.79 -11.58 33.04
N ASP A 235 13.29 -10.40 33.36
CA ASP A 235 12.75 -10.06 34.67
C ASP A 235 11.56 -10.94 35.06
N ILE A 236 10.71 -11.32 34.12
CA ILE A 236 9.61 -12.25 34.36
C ILE A 236 10.12 -13.68 34.56
N GLU A 237 11.14 -14.13 33.84
CA GLU A 237 11.75 -15.43 34.05
C GLU A 237 12.30 -15.54 35.49
N LYS A 238 12.99 -14.50 35.97
CA LYS A 238 13.43 -14.43 37.37
C LYS A 238 12.28 -14.57 38.37
N LYS A 239 11.18 -13.82 38.14
CA LYS A 239 9.99 -13.89 39.00
C LYS A 239 9.36 -15.28 39.02
N ILE A 240 9.22 -15.92 37.86
CA ILE A 240 8.64 -17.26 37.74
C ILE A 240 9.49 -18.25 38.54
N ILE A 241 10.83 -18.16 38.45
CA ILE A 241 11.75 -19.04 39.20
C ILE A 241 11.70 -18.72 40.71
N ALA A 242 11.64 -17.42 41.06
CA ALA A 242 11.56 -16.99 42.45
C ALA A 242 10.24 -17.40 43.13
N GLU A 243 9.15 -17.55 42.42
CA GLU A 243 7.86 -18.03 42.95
C GLU A 243 7.70 -19.55 42.87
N ALA A 244 8.52 -20.24 42.08
CA ALA A 244 8.45 -21.69 41.89
C ALA A 244 8.81 -22.46 43.17
N VAL A 245 8.29 -23.67 43.28
CA VAL A 245 8.63 -24.61 44.37
C VAL A 245 9.42 -25.81 43.79
N PRO A 246 10.17 -26.57 44.65
CA PRO A 246 10.83 -27.78 44.19
C PRO A 246 9.86 -28.74 43.48
N GLY A 247 10.24 -29.24 42.30
CA GLY A 247 9.41 -30.05 41.41
C GLY A 247 8.75 -29.25 40.28
N ASP A 248 8.60 -27.94 40.40
CA ASP A 248 8.09 -27.10 39.32
C ASP A 248 9.05 -27.06 38.13
N THR A 249 8.45 -26.81 36.95
CA THR A 249 9.22 -26.57 35.72
C THR A 249 9.18 -25.10 35.36
N ALA A 250 10.33 -24.48 35.17
CA ALA A 250 10.48 -23.11 34.67
C ALA A 250 11.25 -23.08 33.34
N ARG A 251 11.07 -22.00 32.57
CA ARG A 251 11.92 -21.66 31.44
C ARG A 251 13.00 -20.69 31.91
N TYR A 252 14.22 -20.93 31.48
CA TYR A 252 15.33 -20.01 31.65
C TYR A 252 16.25 -20.12 30.43
N GLY A 253 16.55 -19.02 29.82
CA GLY A 253 17.20 -19.03 28.52
C GLY A 253 16.37 -19.77 27.45
N LYS A 254 17.05 -20.61 26.68
CA LYS A 254 16.39 -21.45 25.65
C LYS A 254 15.82 -22.75 26.24
N GLY A 255 16.23 -23.14 27.47
CA GLY A 255 15.93 -24.43 28.10
C GLY A 255 14.68 -24.44 28.98
N LYS A 256 14.27 -25.68 29.34
CA LYS A 256 13.31 -25.97 30.40
C LYS A 256 14.06 -26.60 31.54
N TRP A 257 13.73 -26.20 32.74
CA TRP A 257 14.45 -26.58 33.94
C TRP A 257 13.49 -27.05 35.02
N ILE A 258 13.88 -28.08 35.76
CA ILE A 258 13.22 -28.55 36.99
C ILE A 258 13.85 -27.80 38.14
N ILE A 259 13.06 -27.23 39.04
CA ILE A 259 13.54 -26.62 40.26
C ILE A 259 13.81 -27.75 41.27
N LEU A 260 15.06 -28.03 41.61
CA LEU A 260 15.44 -29.08 42.57
C LEU A 260 15.44 -28.57 44.00
N SER A 261 15.91 -27.35 44.20
CA SER A 261 16.00 -26.71 45.52
C SER A 261 15.80 -25.23 45.40
N LYS A 262 15.29 -24.60 46.45
CA LYS A 262 15.06 -23.16 46.50
C LYS A 262 15.30 -22.60 47.87
N THR A 263 15.87 -21.41 47.94
CA THR A 263 15.94 -20.53 49.09
C THR A 263 15.30 -19.17 48.72
N GLU A 264 15.30 -18.23 49.66
CA GLU A 264 14.81 -16.86 49.37
C GLU A 264 15.62 -16.16 48.28
N ARG A 265 16.91 -16.50 48.13
CA ARG A 265 17.85 -15.79 47.25
C ARG A 265 18.29 -16.58 46.03
N GLN A 266 18.04 -17.88 45.96
CA GLN A 266 18.51 -18.69 44.83
C GLN A 266 17.68 -19.96 44.63
N ALA A 267 17.72 -20.50 43.41
CA ALA A 267 17.16 -21.79 43.06
C ALA A 267 18.16 -22.66 42.30
N LEU A 268 18.18 -23.94 42.58
CA LEU A 268 18.95 -24.95 41.84
C LEU A 268 18.07 -25.45 40.68
N LEU A 269 18.52 -25.19 39.48
CA LEU A 269 17.89 -25.60 38.23
C LEU A 269 18.58 -26.85 37.69
N PHE A 270 17.81 -27.82 37.23
CA PHE A 270 18.26 -29.04 36.57
C PHE A 270 17.61 -29.19 35.21
N ALA A 271 18.37 -29.50 34.16
CA ALA A 271 17.87 -29.64 32.82
C ALA A 271 16.74 -30.67 32.74
N LYS A 272 15.53 -30.23 32.25
CA LYS A 272 14.41 -31.16 32.05
C LYS A 272 14.63 -32.04 30.82
N ASP A 273 15.18 -31.47 29.78
CA ASP A 273 15.48 -32.15 28.51
C ASP A 273 16.97 -32.47 28.44
N ASP A 274 17.34 -33.56 27.76
CA ASP A 274 18.73 -33.94 27.59
C ASP A 274 19.48 -32.94 26.73
N LEU A 275 20.71 -32.65 27.10
CA LEU A 275 21.71 -32.05 26.24
C LEU A 275 22.33 -33.14 25.34
N PRO A 276 23.06 -32.74 24.28
CA PRO A 276 23.72 -33.70 23.39
C PRO A 276 24.56 -34.71 24.15
N LYS A 277 24.54 -35.97 23.71
CA LYS A 277 25.43 -37.01 24.23
C LYS A 277 26.89 -36.59 24.10
N LYS A 278 27.69 -36.82 25.12
CA LYS A 278 29.11 -36.47 25.14
C LYS A 278 29.89 -37.40 26.02
N LYS A 279 31.11 -37.66 25.61
CA LYS A 279 32.11 -38.29 26.50
C LYS A 279 32.27 -37.43 27.75
N TYR A 280 32.33 -38.07 28.88
CA TYR A 280 32.67 -37.39 30.15
C TYR A 280 34.09 -36.81 30.06
N ASP A 281 35.06 -37.66 29.66
CA ASP A 281 36.41 -37.21 29.37
C ASP A 281 36.99 -37.93 28.14
N LYS A 282 37.63 -37.19 27.23
CA LYS A 282 38.25 -37.74 26.03
C LYS A 282 39.53 -38.51 26.29
N ASP A 283 40.20 -38.18 27.41
CA ASP A 283 41.47 -38.77 27.80
C ASP A 283 41.27 -39.96 28.75
N GLY A 284 40.05 -40.44 28.94
CA GLY A 284 39.75 -41.58 29.79
C GLY A 284 39.82 -41.30 31.28
N LYS A 285 39.86 -40.03 31.72
CA LYS A 285 39.94 -39.67 33.14
C LYS A 285 38.57 -39.61 33.77
N SER A 286 38.43 -40.09 35.01
CA SER A 286 37.18 -40.11 35.77
C SER A 286 37.00 -38.90 36.70
N VAL A 287 37.93 -37.95 36.70
CA VAL A 287 37.90 -36.77 37.56
C VAL A 287 37.06 -35.68 36.91
N TRP A 288 36.04 -35.15 37.60
CA TRP A 288 35.16 -34.12 37.06
C TRP A 288 35.88 -32.83 36.71
N HIS A 289 36.66 -32.30 37.62
CA HIS A 289 37.34 -31.03 37.43
C HIS A 289 38.38 -31.13 36.32
N GLY A 290 38.21 -30.27 35.31
CA GLY A 290 39.07 -30.30 34.12
C GLY A 290 38.70 -31.33 33.08
N SER A 291 37.68 -32.17 33.29
CA SER A 291 37.17 -33.10 32.28
C SER A 291 36.70 -32.38 31.00
N SER A 292 36.68 -33.13 29.90
CA SER A 292 36.17 -32.59 28.62
C SER A 292 34.73 -32.09 28.72
N LEU A 293 33.87 -32.78 29.51
CA LEU A 293 32.48 -32.41 29.73
C LEU A 293 32.34 -31.13 30.57
N CYS A 294 33.11 -31.06 31.69
CA CYS A 294 33.14 -29.85 32.51
C CYS A 294 33.59 -28.64 31.74
N ASN A 295 34.64 -28.77 30.94
CA ASN A 295 35.13 -27.71 30.08
C ASN A 295 34.08 -27.28 29.01
N TRP A 296 33.40 -28.25 28.40
CA TRP A 296 32.36 -27.93 27.39
C TRP A 296 31.17 -27.19 28.02
N LEU A 297 30.70 -27.63 29.19
CA LEU A 297 29.58 -26.94 29.87
C LEU A 297 29.93 -25.48 30.22
N ASN A 298 31.15 -25.23 30.68
CA ASN A 298 31.55 -23.93 31.20
C ASN A 298 32.20 -22.99 30.16
N LYS A 299 32.61 -23.51 28.99
CA LYS A 299 33.22 -22.69 27.90
C LYS A 299 32.31 -22.54 26.69
N GLU A 300 31.54 -23.58 26.34
CA GLU A 300 30.70 -23.59 25.16
C GLU A 300 29.20 -23.49 25.48
N PHE A 301 28.68 -24.41 26.28
CA PHE A 301 27.26 -24.44 26.62
C PHE A 301 26.80 -23.18 27.36
N ILE A 302 27.61 -22.58 28.21
CA ILE A 302 27.32 -21.30 28.87
C ILE A 302 27.03 -20.18 27.91
N LYS A 303 27.54 -20.23 26.67
CA LYS A 303 27.29 -19.23 25.64
C LYS A 303 25.85 -19.26 25.06
N GLU A 304 25.13 -20.36 25.34
CA GLU A 304 23.69 -20.44 24.99
C GLU A 304 22.81 -19.50 25.80
N PHE A 305 23.33 -18.99 26.91
CA PHE A 305 22.69 -17.97 27.74
C PHE A 305 23.15 -16.56 27.29
N SER A 306 22.23 -15.61 27.30
CA SER A 306 22.57 -14.20 27.01
C SER A 306 23.53 -13.62 28.05
N PRO A 307 24.20 -12.51 27.77
CA PRO A 307 25.04 -11.86 28.82
C PRO A 307 24.27 -11.56 30.09
N GLU A 308 23.01 -11.09 29.96
CA GLU A 308 22.13 -10.78 31.10
C GLU A 308 21.77 -12.02 31.89
N GLU A 309 21.41 -13.12 31.22
CA GLU A 309 21.11 -14.40 31.86
C GLU A 309 22.34 -14.94 32.63
N ARG A 310 23.52 -14.80 32.05
CA ARG A 310 24.76 -15.24 32.71
C ARG A 310 25.10 -14.50 34.02
N THR A 311 24.62 -13.23 34.16
CA THR A 311 24.91 -12.44 35.37
C THR A 311 24.33 -13.02 36.64
N ILE A 312 23.24 -13.78 36.55
CA ILE A 312 22.56 -14.37 37.72
C ILE A 312 22.79 -15.87 37.84
N ILE A 313 23.53 -16.51 36.94
CA ILE A 313 23.95 -17.89 37.09
C ILE A 313 25.13 -17.92 38.06
N ALA A 314 24.95 -18.57 39.23
CA ALA A 314 25.98 -18.74 40.22
C ALA A 314 26.60 -20.15 40.14
N GLY A 315 27.89 -20.21 40.29
CA GLY A 315 28.59 -21.49 40.31
C GLY A 315 28.36 -22.27 41.60
N GLN A 316 28.46 -23.60 41.51
CA GLN A 316 28.47 -24.51 42.67
C GLN A 316 29.87 -24.52 43.28
N GLY A 317 30.16 -23.61 44.22
CA GLY A 317 31.41 -23.59 44.97
C GLY A 317 32.51 -22.73 44.32
N MET A 318 33.06 -21.82 45.09
CA MET A 318 34.23 -21.03 44.70
C MET A 318 35.50 -21.83 44.94
N ILE A 319 36.14 -22.24 43.86
CA ILE A 319 37.57 -22.56 43.88
C ILE A 319 38.20 -21.63 42.85
N ASN A 320 38.89 -20.60 43.28
CA ASN A 320 39.66 -19.63 42.52
C ASN A 320 38.98 -19.04 41.27
N GLU A 321 39.08 -17.73 41.00
CA GLU A 321 38.47 -17.01 39.87
C GLU A 321 38.80 -17.57 38.48
N LYS A 322 39.89 -18.36 38.35
CA LYS A 322 40.30 -18.96 37.05
C LYS A 322 39.59 -20.27 36.71
N ASP A 323 39.06 -20.99 37.71
CA ASP A 323 38.45 -22.32 37.55
C ASP A 323 36.98 -22.35 38.01
N ARG A 324 36.26 -21.26 37.79
CA ARG A 324 34.87 -21.11 38.23
C ARG A 324 33.96 -22.09 37.51
N GLU A 325 33.57 -23.16 38.16
CA GLU A 325 32.55 -24.09 37.73
C GLU A 325 31.18 -23.43 37.92
N ILE A 326 30.59 -22.93 36.80
CA ILE A 326 29.31 -22.25 36.82
C ILE A 326 28.18 -23.23 36.55
N ILE A 327 28.35 -24.09 35.54
CA ILE A 327 27.40 -25.12 35.16
C ILE A 327 28.02 -26.48 35.45
N SER A 328 27.26 -27.34 36.14
CA SER A 328 27.68 -28.66 36.57
C SER A 328 26.68 -29.73 36.14
N ILE A 329 26.94 -30.96 36.52
CA ILE A 329 25.98 -32.07 36.56
C ILE A 329 25.81 -32.48 38.03
N LEU A 330 24.82 -33.29 38.36
CA LEU A 330 24.62 -33.76 39.74
C LEU A 330 25.69 -34.77 40.13
N ASP A 331 26.08 -34.76 41.39
CA ASP A 331 26.77 -35.88 42.00
C ASP A 331 25.80 -36.95 42.55
N LYS A 332 26.29 -38.10 42.97
CA LYS A 332 25.47 -39.19 43.53
C LYS A 332 24.60 -38.74 44.71
N VAL A 333 25.16 -37.93 45.62
CA VAL A 333 24.46 -37.46 46.82
C VAL A 333 23.32 -36.54 46.43
N GLN A 334 23.57 -35.62 45.47
CA GLN A 334 22.55 -34.74 44.93
C GLN A 334 21.48 -35.51 44.16
N TYR A 335 21.87 -36.49 43.35
CA TYR A 335 20.94 -37.34 42.63
C TYR A 335 20.02 -38.09 43.60
N GLU A 336 20.56 -38.79 44.58
CA GLU A 336 19.76 -39.50 45.58
C GLU A 336 18.81 -38.57 46.34
N LYS A 337 19.28 -37.37 46.70
CA LYS A 337 18.47 -36.36 47.37
C LYS A 337 17.28 -35.89 46.52
N TYR A 338 17.44 -35.74 45.18
CA TYR A 338 16.46 -35.14 44.31
C TYR A 338 15.79 -36.14 43.37
N LYS A 339 16.11 -37.42 43.40
CA LYS A 339 15.58 -38.45 42.51
C LYS A 339 14.06 -38.49 42.46
N ASP A 340 13.37 -38.22 43.57
CA ASP A 340 11.92 -38.20 43.64
C ASP A 340 11.29 -36.99 42.91
N ILE A 341 12.03 -35.88 42.80
CA ILE A 341 11.64 -34.69 42.03
C ILE A 341 11.92 -34.92 40.55
N ILE A 342 12.99 -35.67 40.23
CA ILE A 342 13.45 -35.93 38.86
C ILE A 342 12.65 -37.09 38.20
N LYS A 343 11.83 -37.83 38.94
CA LYS A 343 11.02 -38.98 38.45
C LYS A 343 10.31 -38.74 37.14
N GLY A 344 10.28 -39.76 36.29
CA GLY A 344 9.58 -39.75 34.99
C GLY A 344 10.44 -39.22 33.83
N THR A 345 11.72 -39.22 33.99
CA THR A 345 12.63 -38.78 32.92
C THR A 345 13.37 -39.95 32.23
N ASP A 346 12.98 -41.21 32.38
CA ASP A 346 13.50 -42.41 31.69
C ASP A 346 14.74 -42.16 30.78
N LYS A 347 15.79 -41.61 31.40
CA LYS A 347 16.92 -41.01 30.71
C LYS A 347 18.23 -41.51 31.24
N ILE A 348 19.19 -41.76 30.35
CA ILE A 348 20.56 -42.11 30.68
C ILE A 348 21.42 -40.86 30.68
N TYR A 349 22.04 -40.49 31.82
CA TYR A 349 22.89 -39.30 31.90
C TYR A 349 24.00 -39.41 32.96
N TRP A 350 25.11 -38.71 32.68
CA TRP A 350 26.29 -38.70 33.55
C TRP A 350 26.02 -38.09 34.93
N LEU A 351 26.68 -38.67 35.95
CA LEU A 351 26.88 -38.07 37.26
C LEU A 351 28.33 -37.63 37.40
N LYS A 352 28.61 -36.80 38.41
CA LYS A 352 29.94 -36.22 38.66
C LYS A 352 30.96 -37.21 39.20
N ASP A 353 30.50 -38.24 39.88
CA ASP A 353 31.36 -39.14 40.65
C ASP A 353 32.10 -40.15 39.76
N SER A 354 33.37 -40.37 40.12
CA SER A 354 34.13 -41.49 39.58
C SER A 354 33.48 -42.81 39.96
N GLY A 355 33.61 -43.81 39.07
CA GLY A 355 33.25 -45.20 39.37
C GLY A 355 34.24 -45.90 40.30
N ASN A 356 33.96 -47.17 40.63
CA ASN A 356 34.82 -47.98 41.40
C ASN A 356 36.02 -48.51 40.59
N SER A 357 35.81 -48.66 39.27
CA SER A 357 36.89 -49.06 38.36
C SER A 357 37.61 -47.81 37.81
N GLU A 358 38.93 -47.97 37.65
CA GLU A 358 39.80 -46.93 37.13
C GLU A 358 39.22 -46.44 35.69
N GLY A 359 39.19 -45.17 35.51
CA GLY A 359 38.66 -44.58 34.28
C GLY A 359 37.12 -44.59 34.12
N ASN A 360 36.38 -45.25 34.97
CA ASN A 360 34.92 -45.28 34.98
C ASN A 360 34.31 -44.08 35.71
N VAL A 361 33.13 -43.69 35.24
CA VAL A 361 32.31 -42.61 35.80
C VAL A 361 30.88 -43.10 35.99
N CYS A 362 30.26 -42.62 37.07
CA CYS A 362 28.87 -42.96 37.36
C CYS A 362 27.88 -42.28 36.42
N TYR A 363 26.83 -43.02 36.13
CA TYR A 363 25.69 -42.48 35.36
C TYR A 363 24.36 -43.05 35.87
N VAL A 364 23.27 -42.36 35.60
CA VAL A 364 21.91 -42.82 35.90
C VAL A 364 21.41 -43.62 34.71
N LYS A 365 20.82 -44.80 34.95
CA LYS A 365 20.14 -45.62 33.96
C LYS A 365 18.67 -45.24 33.80
N GLU A 366 18.01 -45.78 32.75
CA GLU A 366 16.57 -45.58 32.49
C GLU A 366 15.71 -46.04 33.69
N ASP A 367 16.11 -47.06 34.43
CA ASP A 367 15.42 -47.54 35.63
C ASP A 367 15.71 -46.70 36.90
N ALA A 368 16.33 -45.55 36.73
CA ALA A 368 16.77 -44.66 37.81
C ALA A 368 17.83 -45.25 38.76
N SER A 369 18.41 -46.40 38.45
CA SER A 369 19.57 -46.93 39.20
C SER A 369 20.87 -46.26 38.73
N ILE A 370 21.89 -46.26 39.62
CA ILE A 370 23.22 -45.76 39.28
C ILE A 370 24.08 -46.93 38.80
N SER A 371 24.81 -46.73 37.71
CA SER A 371 25.79 -47.64 37.15
C SER A 371 27.08 -46.90 36.78
N GLU A 372 28.06 -47.62 36.25
CA GLU A 372 29.35 -47.07 35.84
C GLU A 372 29.63 -47.40 34.38
N ALA A 373 30.30 -46.50 33.69
CA ALA A 373 30.77 -46.65 32.32
C ALA A 373 32.14 -45.98 32.16
N PRO A 374 32.94 -46.38 31.14
CA PRO A 374 34.16 -45.69 30.80
C PRO A 374 33.90 -44.21 30.55
N SER A 375 34.77 -43.34 31.01
CA SER A 375 34.61 -41.89 30.85
C SER A 375 34.63 -41.41 29.38
N ASP A 376 35.12 -42.20 28.46
CA ASP A 376 35.13 -41.97 27.03
C ASP A 376 33.94 -42.59 26.29
N GLU A 377 32.94 -43.14 27.00
CA GLU A 377 31.66 -43.59 26.44
C GLU A 377 30.90 -42.40 25.84
N ASP A 378 30.38 -42.53 24.61
CA ASP A 378 29.75 -41.43 23.87
C ASP A 378 28.22 -41.53 23.76
N ASN A 379 27.62 -42.62 24.30
CA ASN A 379 26.18 -42.87 24.23
C ASN A 379 25.40 -42.29 25.43
N ILE A 380 26.05 -41.71 26.42
CA ILE A 380 25.44 -41.18 27.62
C ILE A 380 25.14 -39.71 27.46
N SER A 381 23.90 -39.30 27.80
CA SER A 381 23.42 -37.90 27.69
C SER A 381 24.02 -37.03 28.80
N VAL A 382 23.82 -35.74 28.65
CA VAL A 382 24.19 -34.74 29.64
C VAL A 382 22.94 -34.05 30.16
N ARG A 383 22.80 -33.96 31.50
CA ARG A 383 21.78 -33.14 32.16
C ARG A 383 22.46 -32.18 33.12
N SER A 384 22.55 -30.92 32.70
CA SER A 384 23.25 -29.90 33.47
C SER A 384 22.42 -29.33 34.61
N SER A 385 23.10 -28.81 35.62
CA SER A 385 22.52 -28.08 36.74
C SER A 385 23.33 -26.83 37.07
N PHE A 386 22.64 -25.80 37.55
CA PHE A 386 23.27 -24.56 38.03
C PHE A 386 22.32 -23.79 38.96
N TRP A 387 22.90 -22.92 39.76
CA TRP A 387 22.15 -22.02 40.63
C TRP A 387 21.79 -20.71 39.90
N VAL A 388 20.57 -20.25 40.09
CA VAL A 388 20.14 -18.91 39.69
C VAL A 388 19.91 -18.07 40.94
N VAL A 389 20.50 -16.88 40.99
CA VAL A 389 20.44 -15.95 42.13
C VAL A 389 19.43 -14.82 41.78
N PHE A 390 18.61 -14.46 42.79
CA PHE A 390 17.54 -13.46 42.57
C PHE A 390 17.91 -12.04 43.01
N GLY A 391 18.98 -11.84 43.68
CA GLY A 391 19.44 -10.54 44.19
C GLY A 391 19.22 -10.42 45.70
#